data_f79ec99dfbcd816ce613d0086171ae2f
#
_entry.id   f79ec99dfbcd816ce613d0086171ae2f
#
_cell.length_a   1.000
_cell.length_b   1.000
_cell.length_c   1.000
_cell.angle_alpha   90.00
_cell.angle_beta   90.00
_cell.angle_gamma   90.00
#
_symmetry.space_group_name_H-M   'P 1'
#
loop_
_entity.id
_entity.type
_entity.pdbx_description
1 polymer ?
#
loop_
_entity_poly.entity_id
_entity_poly.type
_entity_poly.pdbx_seq_one_letter_code
_entity_poly.pdbx_strand_id
1 'polypeptide(L)'
;MEKLLLIGINTRSMLNSALKLDYDVFSTSYFSTSDTPKIENQIIILEEKDDESSGIFEDKFNSKEILEKSKDYIDEADYIIPISGISPNDFSRKDQKKILGNKDVSKIEDKFRFYKEIEDEFNAPETFLINDVDEAIEISKNKPNVKYIIKPIKGSGGYDINLLNNDSSIQLNNGEKFMLQEYVEGINLSSSILGSRDYKKTIMNSRLLTENDFKSNNSFIYIGNILPLTDESILTKVKDIAKINEEMIETSENLAYKFDLIGSNGVDYIYNKKGLYVIEVNPRIQGTFECVEKSLQTNMLDAHIKSCQNENVEIPKAKYYAYKKIIYSPCRNKYSKINLDNIYDLPHIGTITEKSEPLLTIIDKDSDFKKLYEKVENSSRIVNMEAKIHQQDAI
;
A
#
# COMPACT_ATOMS: atom_id res chain seq x y z
N MET A 1 -28.92 -5.54 -11.99
CA MET A 1 -27.87 -4.99 -11.13
C MET A 1 -26.59 -5.04 -11.93
N GLU A 2 -25.80 -3.95 -11.94
CA GLU A 2 -24.53 -3.94 -12.65
C GLU A 2 -23.52 -4.84 -11.94
N LYS A 3 -22.67 -5.54 -12.71
CA LYS A 3 -21.70 -6.50 -12.21
C LYS A 3 -20.35 -5.83 -11.97
N LEU A 4 -19.88 -5.86 -10.70
CA LEU A 4 -18.62 -5.27 -10.28
C LEU A 4 -17.62 -6.36 -9.90
N LEU A 5 -16.53 -6.49 -10.66
CA LEU A 5 -15.42 -7.39 -10.36
C LEU A 5 -14.33 -6.68 -9.57
N LEU A 6 -14.03 -7.20 -8.38
CA LEU A 6 -12.84 -6.86 -7.59
C LEU A 6 -11.78 -7.94 -7.83
N ILE A 7 -10.57 -7.57 -8.27
CA ILE A 7 -9.53 -8.54 -8.62
C ILE A 7 -8.15 -8.11 -8.13
N GLY A 8 -7.46 -8.99 -7.37
CA GLY A 8 -6.12 -8.69 -6.86
C GLY A 8 -5.57 -9.71 -5.86
N ILE A 9 -4.51 -9.35 -5.15
CA ILE A 9 -3.88 -10.23 -4.16
C ILE A 9 -4.83 -10.55 -3.00
N ASN A 10 -5.44 -9.51 -2.40
CA ASN A 10 -6.41 -9.64 -1.32
C ASN A 10 -7.54 -8.62 -1.52
N THR A 11 -8.77 -9.11 -1.66
CA THR A 11 -9.96 -8.28 -1.92
C THR A 11 -10.75 -7.93 -0.65
N ARG A 12 -10.40 -8.45 0.53
CA ARG A 12 -11.18 -8.34 1.76
C ARG A 12 -11.68 -6.93 2.06
N SER A 13 -10.78 -5.95 2.06
CA SER A 13 -11.13 -4.56 2.40
C SER A 13 -12.10 -3.95 1.40
N MET A 14 -11.87 -4.16 0.11
CA MET A 14 -12.73 -3.63 -0.95
C MET A 14 -14.08 -4.34 -0.97
N LEU A 15 -14.09 -5.65 -0.72
CA LEU A 15 -15.31 -6.45 -0.68
C LEU A 15 -16.23 -5.99 0.47
N ASN A 16 -15.67 -5.68 1.64
CA ASN A 16 -16.42 -5.09 2.75
C ASN A 16 -17.11 -3.76 2.40
N SER A 17 -16.52 -2.96 1.50
CA SER A 17 -17.09 -1.69 1.05
C SER A 17 -18.06 -1.90 -0.09
N ALA A 18 -17.76 -2.80 -1.03
CA ALA A 18 -18.61 -3.12 -2.19
C ALA A 18 -19.97 -3.71 -1.79
N LEU A 19 -20.00 -4.58 -0.78
CA LEU A 19 -21.22 -5.20 -0.28
C LEU A 19 -22.23 -4.23 0.37
N LYS A 20 -21.85 -2.97 0.55
CA LYS A 20 -22.74 -1.88 1.01
C LYS A 20 -23.31 -1.08 -0.16
N LEU A 21 -22.95 -1.42 -1.39
CA LEU A 21 -23.36 -0.73 -2.61
C LEU A 21 -24.32 -1.62 -3.41
N ASP A 22 -25.05 -1.02 -4.35
CA ASP A 22 -26.03 -1.72 -5.18
C ASP A 22 -25.40 -2.30 -6.45
N TYR A 23 -24.47 -3.27 -6.26
CA TYR A 23 -23.80 -4.02 -7.32
C TYR A 23 -23.95 -5.53 -7.09
N ASP A 24 -23.98 -6.29 -8.19
CA ASP A 24 -23.72 -7.72 -8.17
C ASP A 24 -22.20 -7.95 -8.13
N VAL A 25 -21.69 -8.31 -6.96
CA VAL A 25 -20.26 -8.28 -6.68
C VAL A 25 -19.61 -9.62 -6.99
N PHE A 26 -18.60 -9.57 -7.86
CA PHE A 26 -17.68 -10.66 -8.18
C PHE A 26 -16.32 -10.38 -7.54
N SER A 27 -15.66 -11.40 -7.03
CA SER A 27 -14.36 -11.25 -6.40
C SER A 27 -13.39 -12.34 -6.83
N THR A 28 -12.19 -11.96 -7.26
CA THR A 28 -11.06 -12.89 -7.41
C THR A 28 -9.89 -12.41 -6.59
N SER A 29 -9.49 -13.24 -5.63
CA SER A 29 -8.32 -13.01 -4.77
C SER A 29 -7.25 -14.05 -5.02
N TYR A 30 -5.97 -13.65 -4.93
CA TYR A 30 -4.89 -14.64 -4.91
C TYR A 30 -5.00 -15.53 -3.68
N PHE A 31 -5.18 -14.94 -2.51
CA PHE A 31 -5.53 -15.65 -1.27
C PHE A 31 -6.69 -14.95 -0.55
N SER A 32 -7.30 -15.64 0.41
CA SER A 32 -8.31 -15.07 1.29
C SER A 32 -7.89 -15.19 2.74
N THR A 33 -8.37 -14.26 3.56
CA THR A 33 -8.21 -14.29 5.02
C THR A 33 -9.51 -14.80 5.67
N SER A 34 -9.43 -15.27 6.91
CA SER A 34 -10.60 -15.86 7.58
C SER A 34 -11.73 -14.85 7.84
N ASP A 35 -11.40 -13.54 7.81
CA ASP A 35 -12.34 -12.41 7.90
C ASP A 35 -12.78 -11.85 6.54
N THR A 36 -12.41 -12.51 5.43
CA THR A 36 -12.92 -12.16 4.10
C THR A 36 -14.40 -12.52 3.99
N PRO A 37 -15.28 -11.58 3.60
CA PRO A 37 -16.70 -11.90 3.36
C PRO A 37 -16.84 -12.99 2.31
N LYS A 38 -17.72 -13.96 2.59
CA LYS A 38 -18.06 -15.02 1.64
C LYS A 38 -19.22 -14.55 0.77
N ILE A 39 -19.05 -14.64 -0.55
CA ILE A 39 -20.06 -14.33 -1.55
C ILE A 39 -20.18 -15.48 -2.55
N GLU A 40 -21.27 -15.54 -3.29
CA GLU A 40 -21.53 -16.61 -4.27
C GLU A 40 -20.51 -16.58 -5.43
N ASN A 41 -20.21 -15.39 -5.94
CA ASN A 41 -19.33 -15.17 -7.09
C ASN A 41 -17.88 -14.88 -6.60
N GLN A 42 -17.21 -15.87 -6.01
CA GLN A 42 -15.87 -15.72 -5.45
C GLN A 42 -14.91 -16.81 -5.97
N ILE A 43 -13.75 -16.34 -6.46
CA ILE A 43 -12.61 -17.19 -6.83
C ILE A 43 -11.45 -16.90 -5.87
N ILE A 44 -10.89 -17.93 -5.27
CA ILE A 44 -9.66 -17.88 -4.45
C ILE A 44 -8.65 -18.78 -5.15
N ILE A 45 -7.47 -18.24 -5.49
CA ILE A 45 -6.46 -18.99 -6.24
C ILE A 45 -5.68 -19.94 -5.33
N LEU A 46 -5.26 -19.43 -4.19
CA LEU A 46 -4.51 -20.18 -3.18
C LEU A 46 -5.33 -20.24 -1.89
N GLU A 47 -5.67 -21.44 -1.46
CA GLU A 47 -6.32 -21.67 -0.17
C GLU A 47 -5.26 -21.99 0.88
N GLU A 48 -5.27 -21.25 1.99
CA GLU A 48 -4.46 -21.59 3.15
C GLU A 48 -4.94 -22.89 3.78
N LYS A 49 -3.99 -23.72 4.16
CA LYS A 49 -4.26 -25.02 4.79
C LYS A 49 -3.62 -25.10 6.16
N ASP A 50 -4.19 -25.99 6.98
CA ASP A 50 -3.66 -26.32 8.29
C ASP A 50 -2.24 -26.89 8.15
N ASP A 51 -1.33 -26.46 9.01
CA ASP A 51 0.08 -26.86 9.04
C ASP A 51 0.92 -26.43 7.79
N GLU A 52 0.37 -25.58 6.89
CA GLU A 52 1.12 -24.99 5.79
C GLU A 52 1.53 -23.55 6.10
N SER A 53 2.68 -23.11 5.59
CA SER A 53 3.15 -21.72 5.73
C SER A 53 2.33 -20.76 4.86
N SER A 54 1.94 -19.63 5.43
CA SER A 54 1.22 -18.57 4.72
C SER A 54 2.11 -17.81 3.73
N GLY A 55 3.42 -17.75 3.96
CA GLY A 55 4.40 -17.04 3.13
C GLY A 55 4.69 -17.69 1.79
N ILE A 56 4.28 -18.95 1.61
CA ILE A 56 4.54 -19.72 0.37
C ILE A 56 3.91 -19.09 -0.87
N PHE A 57 2.88 -18.25 -0.72
CA PHE A 57 2.22 -17.62 -1.85
C PHE A 57 3.01 -16.43 -2.43
N GLU A 58 3.87 -15.78 -1.67
CA GLU A 58 4.68 -14.65 -2.16
C GLU A 58 5.59 -15.08 -3.32
N ASP A 59 6.21 -16.23 -3.20
CA ASP A 59 7.09 -16.79 -4.24
C ASP A 59 6.32 -17.32 -5.46
N LYS A 60 5.02 -17.55 -5.33
CA LYS A 60 4.18 -18.16 -6.37
C LYS A 60 3.22 -17.18 -7.02
N PHE A 61 3.18 -15.93 -6.55
CA PHE A 61 2.25 -14.95 -7.09
C PHE A 61 2.51 -14.70 -8.58
N ASN A 62 1.45 -14.83 -9.37
CA ASN A 62 1.47 -14.57 -10.81
C ASN A 62 0.17 -13.89 -11.25
N SER A 63 0.27 -12.61 -11.66
CA SER A 63 -0.88 -11.83 -12.13
C SER A 63 -1.59 -12.46 -13.34
N LYS A 64 -0.85 -13.13 -14.22
CA LYS A 64 -1.44 -13.82 -15.41
C LYS A 64 -2.33 -14.97 -15.01
N GLU A 65 -1.94 -15.76 -14.01
CA GLU A 65 -2.75 -16.88 -13.51
C GLU A 65 -4.09 -16.38 -12.96
N ILE A 66 -4.07 -15.27 -12.18
CA ILE A 66 -5.29 -14.67 -11.66
C ILE A 66 -6.21 -14.24 -12.80
N LEU A 67 -5.67 -13.56 -13.82
CA LEU A 67 -6.44 -13.11 -14.96
C LEU A 67 -7.02 -14.27 -15.77
N GLU A 68 -6.27 -15.33 -16.00
CA GLU A 68 -6.72 -16.54 -16.70
C GLU A 68 -7.87 -17.22 -15.96
N LYS A 69 -7.74 -17.42 -14.64
CA LYS A 69 -8.79 -18.03 -13.80
C LYS A 69 -10.02 -17.13 -13.65
N SER A 70 -9.86 -15.82 -13.80
CA SER A 70 -10.95 -14.84 -13.72
C SER A 70 -11.64 -14.56 -15.06
N LYS A 71 -11.27 -15.24 -16.14
CA LYS A 71 -11.72 -14.91 -17.49
C LYS A 71 -13.24 -14.78 -17.61
N ASP A 72 -13.99 -15.73 -17.06
CA ASP A 72 -15.44 -15.71 -17.13
C ASP A 72 -16.01 -14.49 -16.37
N TYR A 73 -15.47 -14.17 -15.19
CA TYR A 73 -15.88 -12.98 -14.44
C TYR A 73 -15.48 -11.68 -15.14
N ILE A 74 -14.31 -11.63 -15.80
CA ILE A 74 -13.88 -10.48 -16.61
C ILE A 74 -14.82 -10.27 -17.79
N ASP A 75 -15.23 -11.35 -18.46
CA ASP A 75 -16.15 -11.28 -19.61
C ASP A 75 -17.55 -10.83 -19.16
N GLU A 76 -18.04 -11.29 -18.02
CA GLU A 76 -19.36 -10.96 -17.48
C GLU A 76 -19.45 -9.58 -16.81
N ALA A 77 -18.37 -9.08 -16.24
CA ALA A 77 -18.37 -7.82 -15.49
C ALA A 77 -18.69 -6.63 -16.37
N ASP A 78 -19.52 -5.72 -15.84
CA ASP A 78 -19.72 -4.38 -16.40
C ASP A 78 -18.55 -3.46 -16.01
N TYR A 79 -18.07 -3.60 -14.75
CA TYR A 79 -16.97 -2.83 -14.18
C TYR A 79 -15.93 -3.73 -13.53
N ILE A 80 -14.66 -3.32 -13.61
CA ILE A 80 -13.53 -4.02 -13.02
C ILE A 80 -12.71 -3.03 -12.18
N ILE A 81 -12.39 -3.40 -10.94
CA ILE A 81 -11.46 -2.66 -10.10
C ILE A 81 -10.26 -3.55 -9.80
N PRO A 82 -9.12 -3.32 -10.48
CA PRO A 82 -7.87 -3.99 -10.15
C PRO A 82 -7.35 -3.46 -8.80
N ILE A 83 -6.95 -4.39 -7.94
CA ILE A 83 -6.38 -4.09 -6.64
C ILE A 83 -4.89 -4.48 -6.64
N SER A 84 -4.19 -4.29 -5.55
CA SER A 84 -2.77 -4.59 -5.41
C SER A 84 -2.37 -5.92 -6.08
N GLY A 85 -1.30 -5.90 -6.85
CA GLY A 85 -0.74 -7.05 -7.58
C GLY A 85 -1.23 -7.19 -9.02
N ILE A 86 -2.30 -6.51 -9.41
CA ILE A 86 -2.82 -6.54 -10.77
C ILE A 86 -2.71 -5.14 -11.38
N SER A 87 -1.96 -5.04 -12.48
CA SER A 87 -1.85 -3.80 -13.24
C SER A 87 -3.00 -3.67 -14.25
N PRO A 88 -3.58 -2.48 -14.44
CA PRO A 88 -4.47 -2.22 -15.57
C PRO A 88 -3.87 -2.61 -16.93
N ASN A 89 -2.55 -2.52 -17.05
CA ASN A 89 -1.82 -2.87 -18.28
C ASN A 89 -1.76 -4.39 -18.54
N ASP A 90 -2.11 -5.24 -17.56
CA ASP A 90 -2.17 -6.69 -17.73
C ASP A 90 -3.45 -7.15 -18.48
N PHE A 91 -4.48 -6.29 -18.54
CA PHE A 91 -5.74 -6.58 -19.21
C PHE A 91 -5.67 -6.35 -20.72
N SER A 92 -6.50 -7.07 -21.47
CA SER A 92 -6.70 -6.80 -22.91
C SER A 92 -7.27 -5.38 -23.13
N ARG A 93 -7.02 -4.78 -24.30
CA ARG A 93 -7.58 -3.46 -24.64
C ARG A 93 -9.12 -3.41 -24.57
N LYS A 94 -9.81 -4.55 -24.81
CA LYS A 94 -11.26 -4.68 -24.66
C LYS A 94 -11.66 -4.52 -23.18
N ASP A 95 -10.95 -5.22 -22.29
CA ASP A 95 -11.30 -5.33 -20.88
C ASP A 95 -10.86 -4.08 -20.09
N GLN A 96 -9.76 -3.41 -20.51
CA GLN A 96 -9.36 -2.11 -19.98
C GLN A 96 -10.47 -1.05 -20.03
N LYS A 97 -11.42 -1.16 -20.98
CA LYS A 97 -12.56 -0.24 -21.06
C LYS A 97 -13.51 -0.36 -19.88
N LYS A 98 -13.59 -1.55 -19.27
CA LYS A 98 -14.41 -1.83 -18.10
C LYS A 98 -13.75 -1.38 -16.78
N ILE A 99 -12.44 -1.05 -16.80
CA ILE A 99 -11.71 -0.67 -15.59
C ILE A 99 -12.20 0.66 -15.07
N LEU A 100 -12.61 0.68 -13.80
CA LEU A 100 -12.78 1.87 -13.02
C LEU A 100 -11.45 2.21 -12.36
N GLY A 101 -10.85 3.33 -12.76
CA GLY A 101 -9.51 3.78 -12.37
C GLY A 101 -8.63 4.13 -13.57
N ASN A 102 -7.32 4.18 -13.32
CA ASN A 102 -6.32 4.42 -14.35
C ASN A 102 -6.28 3.26 -15.34
N LYS A 103 -6.10 3.55 -16.63
CA LYS A 103 -6.08 2.51 -17.69
C LYS A 103 -4.69 2.22 -18.22
N ASP A 104 -3.80 3.22 -18.20
CA ASP A 104 -2.38 3.10 -18.51
C ASP A 104 -1.56 3.71 -17.39
N VAL A 105 -0.82 2.86 -16.70
CA VAL A 105 0.03 3.22 -15.56
C VAL A 105 1.52 2.97 -15.84
N SER A 106 1.87 2.65 -17.08
CA SER A 106 3.22 2.24 -17.49
C SER A 106 4.32 3.26 -17.20
N LYS A 107 3.97 4.56 -17.20
CA LYS A 107 4.91 5.65 -16.86
C LYS A 107 5.11 5.84 -15.36
N ILE A 108 4.24 5.27 -14.54
CA ILE A 108 4.21 5.47 -13.09
C ILE A 108 4.71 4.22 -12.37
N GLU A 109 4.29 3.02 -12.80
CA GLU A 109 4.71 1.76 -12.18
C GLU A 109 6.19 1.45 -12.36
N ASP A 110 6.80 1.91 -13.46
CA ASP A 110 8.25 1.91 -13.65
C ASP A 110 8.82 3.11 -12.88
N LYS A 111 9.41 2.86 -11.69
CA LYS A 111 9.89 3.90 -10.77
C LYS A 111 10.99 4.78 -11.38
N PHE A 112 11.86 4.22 -12.26
CA PHE A 112 12.88 5.02 -12.92
C PHE A 112 12.27 5.94 -13.98
N ARG A 113 11.33 5.44 -14.75
CA ARG A 113 10.60 6.23 -15.73
C ARG A 113 9.77 7.33 -15.06
N PHE A 114 9.10 6.99 -13.96
CA PHE A 114 8.38 7.98 -13.14
C PHE A 114 9.31 9.09 -12.66
N TYR A 115 10.48 8.75 -12.10
CA TYR A 115 11.47 9.75 -11.70
C TYR A 115 11.86 10.67 -12.85
N LYS A 116 12.14 10.13 -14.04
CA LYS A 116 12.50 10.92 -15.24
C LYS A 116 11.38 11.85 -15.70
N GLU A 117 10.12 11.50 -15.47
CA GLU A 117 8.97 12.34 -15.81
C GLU A 117 8.80 13.53 -14.82
N ILE A 118 9.37 13.46 -13.61
CA ILE A 118 9.14 14.45 -12.56
C ILE A 118 10.37 15.22 -12.10
N GLU A 119 11.59 14.78 -12.42
CA GLU A 119 12.85 15.31 -11.84
C GLU A 119 13.08 16.81 -12.07
N ASP A 120 12.55 17.37 -13.15
CA ASP A 120 12.70 18.80 -13.49
C ASP A 120 11.61 19.70 -12.87
N GLU A 121 10.50 19.12 -12.38
CA GLU A 121 9.33 19.88 -11.93
C GLU A 121 9.06 19.72 -10.43
N PHE A 122 9.45 18.59 -9.85
CA PHE A 122 9.19 18.26 -8.45
C PHE A 122 10.47 17.93 -7.72
N ASN A 123 10.52 18.23 -6.43
CA ASN A 123 11.64 17.82 -5.60
C ASN A 123 11.59 16.29 -5.40
N ALA A 124 12.53 15.59 -6.00
CA ALA A 124 12.66 14.13 -5.96
C ALA A 124 14.11 13.75 -5.64
N PRO A 125 14.37 12.60 -4.98
CA PRO A 125 15.73 12.14 -4.73
C PRO A 125 16.46 11.84 -6.03
N GLU A 126 17.71 12.25 -6.15
CA GLU A 126 18.53 11.94 -7.33
C GLU A 126 18.59 10.44 -7.58
N THR A 127 18.33 10.03 -8.82
CA THR A 127 18.13 8.62 -9.15
C THR A 127 18.86 8.23 -10.44
N PHE A 128 19.56 7.11 -10.40
CA PHE A 128 20.31 6.53 -11.53
C PHE A 128 19.78 5.12 -11.82
N LEU A 129 19.77 4.74 -13.08
CA LEU A 129 19.56 3.37 -13.50
C LEU A 129 20.89 2.63 -13.43
N ILE A 130 20.92 1.46 -12.84
CA ILE A 130 22.13 0.63 -12.69
C ILE A 130 21.88 -0.80 -13.14
N ASN A 131 22.93 -1.45 -13.61
CA ASN A 131 22.91 -2.85 -14.05
C ASN A 131 23.47 -3.79 -12.97
N ASP A 132 24.37 -3.28 -12.12
CA ASP A 132 25.03 -4.06 -11.06
C ASP A 132 25.44 -3.16 -9.88
N VAL A 133 25.96 -3.80 -8.84
CA VAL A 133 26.39 -3.12 -7.60
C VAL A 133 27.70 -2.35 -7.81
N ASP A 134 28.58 -2.80 -8.71
CA ASP A 134 29.85 -2.13 -8.98
C ASP A 134 29.62 -0.75 -9.61
N GLU A 135 28.67 -0.65 -10.54
CA GLU A 135 28.20 0.62 -11.11
C GLU A 135 27.63 1.57 -10.02
N ALA A 136 26.84 1.03 -9.09
CA ALA A 136 26.34 1.79 -7.96
C ALA A 136 27.46 2.35 -7.07
N ILE A 137 28.46 1.54 -6.78
CA ILE A 137 29.64 1.94 -5.99
C ILE A 137 30.44 3.02 -6.72
N GLU A 138 30.63 2.90 -8.03
CA GLU A 138 31.33 3.92 -8.82
C GLU A 138 30.62 5.26 -8.81
N ILE A 139 29.30 5.27 -9.02
CA ILE A 139 28.48 6.50 -8.93
C ILE A 139 28.58 7.12 -7.53
N SER A 140 28.50 6.33 -6.47
CA SER A 140 28.56 6.81 -5.09
C SER A 140 29.90 7.45 -4.72
N LYS A 141 31.01 7.01 -5.29
CA LYS A 141 32.36 7.61 -5.08
C LYS A 141 32.44 9.06 -5.56
N ASN A 142 31.64 9.45 -6.55
CA ASN A 142 31.60 10.83 -7.05
C ASN A 142 30.92 11.80 -6.08
N LYS A 143 30.12 11.30 -5.12
CA LYS A 143 29.41 12.07 -4.10
C LYS A 143 29.56 11.41 -2.72
N PRO A 144 30.72 11.41 -2.09
CA PRO A 144 31.04 10.60 -0.91
C PRO A 144 30.22 11.00 0.36
N ASN A 145 29.57 12.16 0.35
CA ASN A 145 28.73 12.63 1.45
C ASN A 145 27.24 12.30 1.26
N VAL A 146 26.87 11.66 0.15
CA VAL A 146 25.50 11.25 -0.15
C VAL A 146 25.38 9.75 0.15
N LYS A 147 24.38 9.39 0.94
CA LYS A 147 23.98 7.99 1.12
C LYS A 147 23.06 7.59 -0.01
N TYR A 148 23.15 6.36 -0.44
CA TYR A 148 22.31 5.81 -1.49
C TYR A 148 21.60 4.53 -1.06
N ILE A 149 20.45 4.27 -1.65
CA ILE A 149 19.74 3.00 -1.60
C ILE A 149 19.70 2.37 -2.98
N ILE A 150 19.71 1.04 -3.01
CA ILE A 150 19.42 0.25 -4.22
C ILE A 150 18.03 -0.33 -4.06
N LYS A 151 17.20 -0.19 -5.09
CA LYS A 151 15.85 -0.74 -5.11
C LYS A 151 15.46 -1.24 -6.50
N PRO A 152 14.54 -2.23 -6.61
CA PRO A 152 14.04 -2.69 -7.91
C PRO A 152 13.23 -1.57 -8.58
N ILE A 153 13.19 -1.59 -9.92
CA ILE A 153 12.36 -0.66 -10.71
C ILE A 153 10.87 -0.89 -10.44
N LYS A 154 10.47 -2.15 -10.25
CA LYS A 154 9.12 -2.56 -9.89
C LYS A 154 9.14 -3.18 -8.51
N GLY A 155 8.14 -2.91 -7.70
CA GLY A 155 8.03 -3.43 -6.34
C GLY A 155 7.14 -2.54 -5.48
N SER A 156 6.70 -3.04 -4.34
CA SER A 156 5.84 -2.34 -3.38
C SER A 156 6.18 -2.71 -1.95
N GLY A 157 5.65 -1.96 -0.96
CA GLY A 157 5.77 -2.30 0.45
C GLY A 157 7.15 -2.11 1.08
N GLY A 158 8.13 -1.58 0.35
CA GLY A 158 9.48 -1.35 0.88
C GLY A 158 10.39 -2.59 0.87
N TYR A 159 9.94 -3.70 0.26
CA TYR A 159 10.75 -4.90 0.08
C TYR A 159 11.90 -4.67 -0.92
N ASP A 160 12.99 -5.40 -0.74
CA ASP A 160 14.18 -5.36 -1.59
C ASP A 160 14.86 -3.98 -1.71
N ILE A 161 14.58 -3.08 -0.77
CA ILE A 161 15.29 -1.81 -0.64
C ILE A 161 16.48 -2.00 0.29
N ASN A 162 17.69 -1.76 -0.23
CA ASN A 162 18.92 -1.95 0.52
C ASN A 162 19.74 -0.65 0.57
N LEU A 163 20.25 -0.29 1.76
CA LEU A 163 21.20 0.81 1.90
C LEU A 163 22.54 0.39 1.27
N LEU A 164 23.07 1.21 0.35
CA LEU A 164 24.38 0.94 -0.24
C LEU A 164 25.47 1.19 0.79
N ASN A 165 26.15 0.13 1.22
CA ASN A 165 27.31 0.14 2.09
C ASN A 165 28.49 -0.50 1.37
N ASN A 166 29.73 -0.10 1.67
CA ASN A 166 30.94 -0.66 1.05
C ASN A 166 31.10 -2.18 1.26
N ASP A 167 30.44 -2.75 2.28
CA ASP A 167 30.46 -4.18 2.62
C ASP A 167 29.20 -4.94 2.20
N SER A 168 28.32 -4.31 1.42
CA SER A 168 27.03 -4.90 1.11
C SER A 168 27.18 -6.03 0.09
N SER A 169 26.94 -7.25 0.54
CA SER A 169 26.69 -8.43 -0.30
C SER A 169 25.28 -8.36 -0.92
N ILE A 170 24.94 -7.22 -1.53
CA ILE A 170 23.66 -7.06 -2.21
C ILE A 170 23.71 -7.94 -3.44
N GLN A 171 22.92 -9.01 -3.44
CA GLN A 171 22.74 -9.85 -4.62
C GLN A 171 21.62 -9.26 -5.46
N LEU A 172 21.97 -8.70 -6.62
CA LEU A 172 20.99 -8.31 -7.62
C LEU A 172 20.71 -9.55 -8.50
N ASN A 173 19.44 -9.79 -8.78
CA ASN A 173 19.06 -10.88 -9.68
C ASN A 173 19.59 -10.59 -11.09
N ASN A 174 20.31 -11.55 -11.68
CA ASN A 174 20.89 -11.40 -13.01
C ASN A 174 19.78 -11.12 -14.05
N GLY A 175 19.93 -10.01 -14.79
CA GLY A 175 19.05 -9.62 -15.88
C GLY A 175 17.92 -8.66 -15.47
N GLU A 176 17.76 -8.33 -14.19
CA GLU A 176 16.86 -7.27 -13.71
C GLU A 176 17.58 -5.92 -13.66
N LYS A 177 16.84 -4.84 -13.93
CA LYS A 177 17.34 -3.49 -13.78
C LYS A 177 16.97 -2.94 -12.40
N PHE A 178 17.90 -2.24 -11.79
CA PHE A 178 17.75 -1.63 -10.49
C PHE A 178 17.95 -0.11 -10.56
N MET A 179 17.53 0.57 -9.52
CA MET A 179 17.78 1.99 -9.34
C MET A 179 18.71 2.21 -8.15
N LEU A 180 19.69 3.08 -8.34
CA LEU A 180 20.43 3.73 -7.27
C LEU A 180 19.75 5.07 -7.01
N GLN A 181 19.28 5.30 -5.79
CA GLN A 181 18.58 6.53 -5.43
C GLN A 181 19.21 7.15 -4.18
N GLU A 182 19.33 8.48 -4.15
CA GLU A 182 19.72 9.21 -2.93
C GLU A 182 18.84 8.80 -1.76
N TYR A 183 19.46 8.41 -0.66
CA TYR A 183 18.75 8.14 0.59
C TYR A 183 18.39 9.45 1.27
N VAL A 184 17.15 9.81 1.24
CA VAL A 184 16.60 10.98 1.93
C VAL A 184 16.16 10.57 3.33
N GLU A 185 16.87 11.03 4.34
CA GLU A 185 16.45 10.84 5.74
C GLU A 185 15.35 11.85 6.09
N GLY A 186 14.24 11.38 6.65
CA GLY A 186 13.11 12.25 6.98
C GLY A 186 11.88 11.50 7.48
N ILE A 187 10.77 12.21 7.49
CA ILE A 187 9.46 11.70 7.92
C ILE A 187 8.72 11.18 6.70
N ASN A 188 8.33 9.91 6.71
CA ASN A 188 7.53 9.34 5.64
C ASN A 188 6.07 9.81 5.75
N LEU A 189 5.54 10.35 4.69
CA LEU A 189 4.18 10.89 4.58
C LEU A 189 3.48 10.30 3.35
N SER A 190 2.17 10.34 3.33
CA SER A 190 1.39 9.89 2.17
C SER A 190 0.13 10.72 2.01
N SER A 191 -0.26 10.98 0.76
CA SER A 191 -1.53 11.61 0.40
C SER A 191 -2.43 10.61 -0.31
N SER A 192 -3.71 10.59 0.08
CA SER A 192 -4.77 9.91 -0.66
C SER A 192 -5.47 10.92 -1.58
N ILE A 193 -5.61 10.57 -2.86
CA ILE A 193 -6.16 11.45 -3.90
C ILE A 193 -7.38 10.79 -4.52
N LEU A 194 -8.36 11.60 -4.89
CA LEU A 194 -9.48 11.21 -5.74
C LEU A 194 -9.45 12.05 -7.02
N GLY A 195 -9.36 11.38 -8.17
CA GLY A 195 -9.31 12.02 -9.48
C GLY A 195 -10.50 11.68 -10.35
N SER A 196 -11.05 12.67 -11.04
CA SER A 196 -11.98 12.52 -12.15
C SER A 196 -11.40 13.21 -13.39
N ARG A 197 -12.14 13.27 -14.49
CA ARG A 197 -11.74 14.07 -15.66
C ARG A 197 -11.72 15.58 -15.33
N ASP A 198 -12.66 16.02 -14.49
CA ASP A 198 -12.91 17.44 -14.23
C ASP A 198 -12.17 17.97 -13.01
N TYR A 199 -11.76 17.09 -12.09
CA TYR A 199 -11.05 17.49 -10.88
C TYR A 199 -10.02 16.45 -10.43
N LYS A 200 -8.99 16.90 -9.75
CA LYS A 200 -8.06 16.08 -8.96
C LYS A 200 -8.04 16.69 -7.55
N LYS A 201 -8.26 15.88 -6.52
CA LYS A 201 -8.45 16.40 -5.17
C LYS A 201 -7.77 15.52 -4.13
N THR A 202 -6.95 16.12 -3.29
CA THR A 202 -6.39 15.44 -2.12
C THR A 202 -7.47 15.26 -1.07
N ILE A 203 -7.68 14.03 -0.63
CA ILE A 203 -8.72 13.66 0.35
C ILE A 203 -8.17 13.68 1.75
N MET A 204 -6.93 13.13 1.92
CA MET A 204 -6.36 12.92 3.24
C MET A 204 -4.83 12.83 3.15
N ASN A 205 -4.16 13.56 4.03
CA ASN A 205 -2.74 13.36 4.28
C ASN A 205 -2.55 12.51 5.54
N SER A 206 -1.52 11.67 5.53
CA SER A 206 -1.23 10.72 6.59
C SER A 206 0.26 10.64 6.92
N ARG A 207 0.57 10.25 8.14
CA ARG A 207 1.88 9.72 8.51
C ARG A 207 1.97 8.29 8.01
N LEU A 208 2.91 8.01 7.12
CA LEU A 208 3.24 6.65 6.69
C LEU A 208 4.27 6.09 7.67
N LEU A 209 4.06 4.86 8.14
CA LEU A 209 4.93 4.20 9.11
C LEU A 209 5.72 3.09 8.45
N THR A 210 7.01 3.07 8.74
CA THR A 210 7.93 1.99 8.34
C THR A 210 8.49 1.28 9.57
N GLU A 211 9.03 0.11 9.40
CA GLU A 211 9.65 -0.63 10.49
C GLU A 211 10.78 0.18 11.17
N ASN A 212 11.47 1.02 10.41
CA ASN A 212 12.54 1.88 10.93
C ASN A 212 12.04 2.93 11.95
N ASP A 213 10.75 3.29 11.94
CA ASP A 213 10.16 4.19 12.96
C ASP A 213 10.15 3.56 14.35
N PHE A 214 10.24 2.22 14.45
CA PHE A 214 10.17 1.48 15.71
C PHE A 214 11.44 0.67 16.02
N LYS A 215 12.22 0.33 15.00
CA LYS A 215 13.46 -0.44 15.09
C LYS A 215 14.53 0.25 14.23
N SER A 216 15.66 0.60 14.81
CA SER A 216 16.79 1.22 14.09
C SER A 216 17.56 0.19 13.26
N ASN A 217 16.91 -0.47 12.31
CA ASN A 217 17.48 -1.57 11.51
C ASN A 217 17.62 -1.24 10.01
N ASN A 218 17.41 0.03 9.62
CA ASN A 218 17.37 0.46 8.21
C ASN A 218 16.36 -0.29 7.34
N SER A 219 15.28 -0.79 7.93
CA SER A 219 14.20 -1.45 7.19
C SER A 219 13.24 -0.42 6.62
N PHE A 220 12.90 -0.59 5.35
CA PHE A 220 11.97 0.26 4.63
C PHE A 220 10.56 -0.34 4.54
N ILE A 221 10.35 -1.49 5.19
CA ILE A 221 9.09 -2.23 5.17
C ILE A 221 7.97 -1.35 5.73
N TYR A 222 6.91 -1.20 4.94
CA TYR A 222 5.70 -0.50 5.32
C TYR A 222 4.95 -1.27 6.42
N ILE A 223 4.61 -0.57 7.50
CA ILE A 223 3.89 -1.17 8.63
C ILE A 223 2.57 -0.48 8.97
N GLY A 224 2.20 0.59 8.26
CA GLY A 224 0.89 1.21 8.47
C GLY A 224 0.84 2.71 8.26
N ASN A 225 -0.27 3.30 8.72
CA ASN A 225 -0.57 4.72 8.57
C ASN A 225 -1.33 5.28 9.77
N ILE A 226 -1.12 6.57 10.04
CA ILE A 226 -1.92 7.36 10.96
C ILE A 226 -2.46 8.58 10.21
N LEU A 227 -3.75 8.84 10.30
CA LEU A 227 -4.42 9.96 9.65
C LEU A 227 -5.58 10.52 10.52
N PRO A 228 -6.04 11.77 10.26
CA PRO A 228 -5.41 12.77 9.41
C PRO A 228 -4.05 13.22 9.94
N LEU A 229 -3.22 13.82 9.08
CA LEU A 229 -1.91 14.36 9.46
C LEU A 229 -2.06 15.64 10.27
N THR A 230 -1.67 15.59 11.55
CA THR A 230 -1.75 16.69 12.53
C THR A 230 -0.48 16.75 13.37
N ASP A 231 -0.35 17.75 14.24
CA ASP A 231 0.77 17.85 15.20
C ASP A 231 0.86 16.63 16.14
N GLU A 232 -0.27 15.99 16.43
CA GLU A 232 -0.32 14.80 17.28
C GLU A 232 0.03 13.52 16.50
N SER A 233 -0.59 13.34 15.33
CA SER A 233 -0.49 12.11 14.54
C SER A 233 0.83 11.94 13.80
N ILE A 234 1.61 13.01 13.62
CA ILE A 234 2.92 12.95 12.97
C ILE A 234 3.97 12.23 13.81
N LEU A 235 3.74 12.04 15.12
CA LEU A 235 4.61 11.36 16.10
C LEU A 235 5.99 11.97 16.29
N THR A 236 6.25 13.15 15.75
CA THR A 236 7.52 13.88 15.91
C THR A 236 7.26 15.38 15.86
N LYS A 237 8.19 16.17 16.40
CA LYS A 237 8.04 17.62 16.38
C LYS A 237 8.43 18.18 15.02
N VAL A 238 7.49 18.84 14.36
CA VAL A 238 7.71 19.65 13.17
C VAL A 238 7.38 21.11 13.48
N LYS A 239 7.90 22.03 12.67
CA LYS A 239 7.74 23.46 12.95
C LYS A 239 6.35 23.98 12.54
N ASP A 240 5.79 23.46 11.45
CA ASP A 240 4.54 23.95 10.85
C ASP A 240 3.86 22.81 10.05
N ILE A 241 2.98 22.10 10.70
CA ILE A 241 2.25 20.97 10.07
C ILE A 241 1.23 21.46 9.04
N ALA A 242 0.68 22.67 9.23
CA ALA A 242 -0.29 23.24 8.29
C ALA A 242 0.39 23.50 6.94
N LYS A 243 1.58 24.09 6.94
CA LYS A 243 2.36 24.33 5.72
C LYS A 243 2.73 23.03 5.01
N ILE A 244 3.11 21.98 5.77
CA ILE A 244 3.41 20.66 5.20
C ILE A 244 2.17 20.09 4.51
N ASN A 245 1.00 20.18 5.15
CA ASN A 245 -0.26 19.71 4.56
C ASN A 245 -0.60 20.48 3.27
N GLU A 246 -0.43 21.79 3.25
CA GLU A 246 -0.65 22.62 2.05
C GLU A 246 0.29 22.21 0.91
N GLU A 247 1.59 22.06 1.18
CA GLU A 247 2.58 21.61 0.20
C GLU A 247 2.28 20.20 -0.33
N MET A 248 1.84 19.27 0.53
CA MET A 248 1.40 17.94 0.13
C MET A 248 0.17 17.98 -0.77
N ILE A 249 -0.83 18.80 -0.46
CA ILE A 249 -2.04 18.97 -1.27
C ILE A 249 -1.67 19.49 -2.65
N GLU A 250 -0.94 20.60 -2.72
CA GLU A 250 -0.52 21.21 -3.99
C GLU A 250 0.28 20.24 -4.85
N THR A 251 1.27 19.58 -4.26
CA THR A 251 2.13 18.62 -4.98
C THR A 251 1.33 17.41 -5.46
N SER A 252 0.45 16.87 -4.62
CA SER A 252 -0.38 15.70 -4.97
C SER A 252 -1.34 16.01 -6.11
N GLU A 253 -2.00 17.15 -6.08
CA GLU A 253 -2.96 17.56 -7.11
C GLU A 253 -2.24 17.86 -8.44
N ASN A 254 -1.08 18.53 -8.40
CA ASN A 254 -0.26 18.78 -9.59
C ASN A 254 0.22 17.46 -10.23
N LEU A 255 0.68 16.50 -9.43
CA LEU A 255 1.05 15.17 -9.93
C LEU A 255 -0.16 14.44 -10.53
N ALA A 256 -1.33 14.54 -9.87
CA ALA A 256 -2.55 13.91 -10.35
C ALA A 256 -3.02 14.50 -11.69
N TYR A 257 -2.87 15.82 -11.89
CA TYR A 257 -3.12 16.45 -13.19
C TYR A 257 -2.08 16.06 -14.23
N LYS A 258 -0.77 16.06 -13.88
CA LYS A 258 0.31 15.69 -14.80
C LYS A 258 0.13 14.29 -15.39
N PHE A 259 -0.29 13.33 -14.57
CA PHE A 259 -0.47 11.94 -14.97
C PHE A 259 -1.92 11.57 -15.29
N ASP A 260 -2.83 12.53 -15.30
CA ASP A 260 -4.28 12.34 -15.51
C ASP A 260 -4.88 11.20 -14.67
N LEU A 261 -4.57 11.19 -13.36
CA LEU A 261 -5.00 10.13 -12.46
C LEU A 261 -6.51 10.13 -12.27
N ILE A 262 -7.12 8.94 -12.36
CA ILE A 262 -8.57 8.72 -12.23
C ILE A 262 -8.85 7.76 -11.07
N GLY A 263 -9.93 8.01 -10.31
CA GLY A 263 -10.30 7.24 -9.13
C GLY A 263 -9.40 7.50 -7.95
N SER A 264 -9.33 6.55 -7.04
CA SER A 264 -8.45 6.61 -5.86
C SER A 264 -7.01 6.33 -6.23
N ASN A 265 -6.12 7.19 -5.79
CA ASN A 265 -4.68 7.14 -6.00
C ASN A 265 -3.95 7.59 -4.75
N GLY A 266 -2.63 7.48 -4.76
CA GLY A 266 -1.83 8.02 -3.69
C GLY A 266 -0.45 8.49 -4.09
N VAL A 267 0.13 9.35 -3.27
CA VAL A 267 1.52 9.83 -3.43
C VAL A 267 2.24 9.67 -2.10
N ASP A 268 3.42 9.07 -2.16
CA ASP A 268 4.27 8.87 -0.99
C ASP A 268 5.45 9.84 -1.01
N TYR A 269 5.76 10.39 0.16
CA TYR A 269 6.73 11.46 0.36
C TYR A 269 7.70 11.16 1.49
N ILE A 270 8.85 11.84 1.44
CA ILE A 270 9.70 12.05 2.61
C ILE A 270 9.83 13.56 2.86
N TYR A 271 9.58 13.98 4.08
CA TYR A 271 9.73 15.37 4.50
C TYR A 271 10.92 15.52 5.45
N ASN A 272 11.77 16.52 5.20
CA ASN A 272 12.85 16.91 6.10
C ASN A 272 13.12 18.44 6.04
N LYS A 273 14.22 18.90 6.65
CA LYS A 273 14.58 20.34 6.70
C LYS A 273 14.82 20.96 5.32
N LYS A 274 15.06 20.16 4.29
CA LYS A 274 15.27 20.64 2.90
C LYS A 274 13.96 20.75 2.12
N GLY A 275 12.86 20.18 2.63
CA GLY A 275 11.53 20.23 2.03
C GLY A 275 10.87 18.86 1.86
N LEU A 276 9.82 18.82 1.08
CA LEU A 276 9.03 17.65 0.73
C LEU A 276 9.64 17.00 -0.53
N TYR A 277 9.93 15.69 -0.47
CA TYR A 277 10.44 14.90 -1.59
C TYR A 277 9.37 13.93 -2.06
N VAL A 278 9.08 13.93 -3.35
CA VAL A 278 8.21 12.93 -4.00
C VAL A 278 8.99 11.63 -4.16
N ILE A 279 8.45 10.53 -3.63
CA ILE A 279 9.09 9.20 -3.68
C ILE A 279 8.45 8.31 -4.71
N GLU A 280 7.11 8.20 -4.68
CA GLU A 280 6.36 7.42 -5.68
C GLU A 280 4.90 7.88 -5.76
N VAL A 281 4.29 7.58 -6.89
CA VAL A 281 2.83 7.65 -7.08
C VAL A 281 2.30 6.22 -7.15
N ASN A 282 1.23 5.97 -6.41
CA ASN A 282 0.47 4.74 -6.45
C ASN A 282 -0.79 4.95 -7.28
N PRO A 283 -0.84 4.55 -8.57
CA PRO A 283 -1.98 4.84 -9.46
C PRO A 283 -3.12 3.83 -9.25
N ARG A 284 -3.47 3.57 -7.99
CA ARG A 284 -4.45 2.58 -7.55
C ARG A 284 -4.95 2.88 -6.14
N ILE A 285 -5.98 2.18 -5.72
CA ILE A 285 -6.43 2.20 -4.33
C ILE A 285 -5.28 1.77 -3.41
N GLN A 286 -4.98 2.60 -2.41
CA GLN A 286 -3.85 2.41 -1.49
C GLN A 286 -4.23 1.61 -0.25
N GLY A 287 -3.20 1.17 0.50
CA GLY A 287 -3.36 0.53 1.81
C GLY A 287 -3.96 1.42 2.90
N THR A 288 -4.01 2.75 2.70
CA THR A 288 -4.69 3.72 3.58
C THR A 288 -6.21 3.69 3.48
N PHE A 289 -6.79 3.06 2.46
CA PHE A 289 -8.20 3.08 2.11
C PHE A 289 -9.14 2.87 3.31
N GLU A 290 -8.96 1.79 4.07
CA GLU A 290 -9.82 1.49 5.22
C GLU A 290 -9.72 2.54 6.34
N CYS A 291 -8.53 3.12 6.55
CA CYS A 291 -8.34 4.22 7.50
C CYS A 291 -9.08 5.47 7.05
N VAL A 292 -9.02 5.80 5.76
CA VAL A 292 -9.75 6.94 5.20
C VAL A 292 -11.26 6.75 5.38
N GLU A 293 -11.80 5.56 5.06
CA GLU A 293 -13.21 5.24 5.31
C GLU A 293 -13.61 5.40 6.79
N LYS A 294 -12.76 4.86 7.69
CA LYS A 294 -13.00 4.95 9.14
C LYS A 294 -12.95 6.40 9.65
N SER A 295 -12.03 7.21 9.14
CA SER A 295 -11.84 8.61 9.52
C SER A 295 -13.01 9.50 9.03
N LEU A 296 -13.37 9.35 7.76
CA LEU A 296 -14.40 10.15 7.10
C LEU A 296 -15.83 9.65 7.40
N GLN A 297 -15.99 8.40 7.78
CA GLN A 297 -17.29 7.70 7.88
C GLN A 297 -18.04 7.71 6.54
N THR A 298 -17.31 7.45 5.46
CA THR A 298 -17.79 7.47 4.08
C THR A 298 -17.29 6.25 3.35
N ASN A 299 -18.10 5.64 2.49
CA ASN A 299 -17.69 4.55 1.63
C ASN A 299 -16.77 5.10 0.53
N MET A 300 -15.48 4.84 0.62
CA MET A 300 -14.52 5.37 -0.34
C MET A 300 -14.48 4.59 -1.66
N LEU A 301 -15.06 3.38 -1.69
CA LEU A 301 -15.26 2.64 -2.94
C LEU A 301 -16.37 3.29 -3.79
N ASP A 302 -17.46 3.73 -3.16
CA ASP A 302 -18.49 4.53 -3.81
C ASP A 302 -17.91 5.83 -4.39
N ALA A 303 -17.12 6.54 -3.58
CA ALA A 303 -16.41 7.74 -4.01
C ALA A 303 -15.48 7.48 -5.21
N HIS A 304 -14.74 6.37 -5.19
CA HIS A 304 -13.88 5.94 -6.30
C HIS A 304 -14.68 5.68 -7.57
N ILE A 305 -15.77 4.91 -7.48
CA ILE A 305 -16.63 4.57 -8.61
C ILE A 305 -17.24 5.85 -9.23
N LYS A 306 -17.85 6.69 -8.42
CA LYS A 306 -18.42 7.96 -8.86
C LYS A 306 -17.41 8.87 -9.54
N SER A 307 -16.23 8.98 -8.96
CA SER A 307 -15.13 9.76 -9.53
C SER A 307 -14.70 9.25 -10.90
N CYS A 308 -14.61 7.91 -11.07
CA CYS A 308 -14.31 7.27 -12.35
C CYS A 308 -15.42 7.52 -13.40
N GLN A 309 -16.66 7.65 -12.96
CA GLN A 309 -17.84 7.98 -13.79
C GLN A 309 -17.99 9.48 -14.04
N ASN A 310 -17.04 10.28 -13.57
CA ASN A 310 -17.02 11.74 -13.66
C ASN A 310 -18.17 12.44 -12.90
N GLU A 311 -18.63 11.81 -11.83
CA GLU A 311 -19.58 12.43 -10.92
C GLU A 311 -18.86 13.30 -9.88
N ASN A 312 -19.51 14.36 -9.42
CA ASN A 312 -18.95 15.19 -8.35
C ASN A 312 -19.08 14.47 -7.01
N VAL A 313 -17.95 14.31 -6.32
CA VAL A 313 -17.89 13.65 -5.02
C VAL A 313 -17.58 14.69 -3.93
N GLU A 314 -18.48 14.83 -2.98
CA GLU A 314 -18.24 15.61 -1.78
C GLU A 314 -17.52 14.76 -0.74
N ILE A 315 -16.35 15.22 -0.31
CA ILE A 315 -15.57 14.57 0.72
C ILE A 315 -15.84 15.27 2.06
N PRO A 316 -16.38 14.58 3.05
CA PRO A 316 -16.61 15.18 4.36
C PRO A 316 -15.29 15.42 5.09
N LYS A 317 -15.31 16.29 6.08
CA LYS A 317 -14.16 16.47 6.98
C LYS A 317 -13.93 15.21 7.82
N ALA A 318 -12.68 14.94 8.16
CA ALA A 318 -12.31 13.87 9.08
C ALA A 318 -13.05 14.04 10.42
N LYS A 319 -13.72 12.98 10.87
CA LYS A 319 -14.42 12.93 12.15
C LYS A 319 -13.58 12.27 13.24
N TYR A 320 -12.68 11.38 12.82
CA TYR A 320 -11.85 10.59 13.71
C TYR A 320 -10.42 10.54 13.19
N TYR A 321 -9.49 10.40 14.12
CA TYR A 321 -8.20 9.80 13.79
C TYR A 321 -8.41 8.33 13.45
N ALA A 322 -7.62 7.79 12.53
CA ALA A 322 -7.56 6.36 12.25
C ALA A 322 -6.10 5.90 12.20
N TYR A 323 -5.84 4.73 12.75
CA TYR A 323 -4.51 4.13 12.80
C TYR A 323 -4.59 2.69 12.30
N LYS A 324 -3.83 2.39 11.24
CA LYS A 324 -3.58 1.06 10.71
C LYS A 324 -2.18 0.63 11.08
N LYS A 325 -2.04 -0.56 11.65
CA LYS A 325 -0.74 -1.17 11.97
C LYS A 325 -0.73 -2.62 11.52
N ILE A 326 0.19 -2.96 10.62
CA ILE A 326 0.46 -4.34 10.21
C ILE A 326 1.39 -4.94 11.26
N ILE A 327 1.04 -6.10 11.76
CA ILE A 327 1.86 -6.86 12.69
C ILE A 327 2.58 -7.94 11.90
N TYR A 328 3.90 -7.87 11.92
CA TYR A 328 4.77 -8.91 11.38
C TYR A 328 5.09 -9.91 12.47
N SER A 329 5.07 -11.18 12.13
CA SER A 329 5.25 -12.24 13.12
C SER A 329 6.65 -12.17 13.77
N PRO A 330 6.73 -12.17 15.10
CA PRO A 330 8.01 -12.13 15.82
C PRO A 330 8.79 -13.45 15.75
N CYS A 331 8.11 -14.55 15.39
CA CYS A 331 8.66 -15.89 15.34
C CYS A 331 7.77 -16.76 14.43
N ARG A 332 8.27 -17.94 14.02
CA ARG A 332 7.41 -18.99 13.43
C ARG A 332 6.35 -19.37 14.45
N ASN A 333 5.08 -19.34 14.08
CA ASN A 333 3.97 -19.68 14.95
C ASN A 333 2.80 -20.29 14.16
N LYS A 334 1.99 -21.08 14.84
CA LYS A 334 0.73 -21.60 14.32
C LYS A 334 -0.41 -20.67 14.78
N TYR A 335 -1.11 -20.07 13.82
CA TYR A 335 -2.12 -19.07 14.15
C TYR A 335 -3.30 -19.70 14.91
N SER A 336 -3.68 -19.09 16.00
CA SER A 336 -4.86 -19.37 16.79
C SER A 336 -5.74 -18.15 16.94
N LYS A 337 -7.01 -18.34 17.30
CA LYS A 337 -7.97 -17.25 17.41
C LYS A 337 -7.56 -16.25 18.50
N ILE A 338 -7.37 -14.98 18.11
CA ILE A 338 -7.12 -13.85 19.00
C ILE A 338 -8.45 -13.10 19.21
N ASN A 339 -8.81 -12.83 20.46
CA ASN A 339 -10.06 -12.16 20.80
C ASN A 339 -9.88 -10.64 20.92
N LEU A 340 -9.82 -9.95 19.78
CA LEU A 340 -9.76 -8.51 19.64
C LEU A 340 -10.72 -8.07 18.53
N ASP A 341 -11.38 -6.92 18.71
CA ASP A 341 -12.38 -6.40 17.76
C ASP A 341 -11.80 -5.57 16.62
N ASN A 342 -10.53 -5.15 16.75
CA ASN A 342 -9.86 -4.23 15.82
C ASN A 342 -8.76 -4.90 15.00
N ILE A 343 -8.84 -6.21 14.82
CA ILE A 343 -7.92 -7.02 14.00
C ILE A 343 -8.57 -7.47 12.69
N TYR A 344 -7.79 -7.44 11.62
CA TYR A 344 -8.20 -7.70 10.25
C TYR A 344 -7.11 -8.49 9.52
N ASP A 345 -7.41 -8.97 8.30
CA ASP A 345 -6.51 -9.78 7.49
C ASP A 345 -6.03 -11.01 8.26
N LEU A 346 -6.99 -11.69 8.90
CA LEU A 346 -6.71 -12.79 9.82
C LEU A 346 -6.32 -14.06 9.05
N PRO A 347 -5.21 -14.72 9.40
CA PRO A 347 -4.92 -16.05 8.86
C PRO A 347 -6.04 -17.04 9.18
N HIS A 348 -6.14 -18.13 8.44
CA HIS A 348 -6.99 -19.25 8.84
C HIS A 348 -6.38 -19.94 10.07
N ILE A 349 -7.26 -20.42 10.96
CA ILE A 349 -6.81 -21.13 12.17
C ILE A 349 -5.99 -22.35 11.76
N GLY A 350 -4.82 -22.52 12.35
CA GLY A 350 -3.90 -23.60 12.04
C GLY A 350 -2.81 -23.25 11.02
N THR A 351 -2.94 -22.15 10.27
CA THR A 351 -1.92 -21.70 9.32
C THR A 351 -0.64 -21.33 10.06
N ILE A 352 0.50 -21.69 9.47
CA ILE A 352 1.82 -21.32 9.98
C ILE A 352 2.25 -20.01 9.36
N THR A 353 2.64 -19.05 10.21
CA THR A 353 3.25 -17.79 9.80
C THR A 353 4.72 -17.82 10.20
N GLU A 354 5.60 -17.54 9.23
CA GLU A 354 7.04 -17.51 9.46
C GLU A 354 7.47 -16.20 10.16
N LYS A 355 8.67 -16.18 10.72
CA LYS A 355 9.21 -14.97 11.32
C LYS A 355 9.35 -13.86 10.27
N SER A 356 8.91 -12.67 10.62
CA SER A 356 8.93 -11.46 9.78
C SER A 356 7.93 -11.46 8.60
N GLU A 357 7.05 -12.45 8.49
CA GLU A 357 5.90 -12.38 7.59
C GLU A 357 4.76 -11.54 8.20
N PRO A 358 3.92 -10.88 7.37
CA PRO A 358 2.73 -10.20 7.85
C PRO A 358 1.78 -11.22 8.49
N LEU A 359 1.45 -11.01 9.78
CA LEU A 359 0.58 -11.88 10.54
C LEU A 359 -0.88 -11.42 10.43
N LEU A 360 -1.15 -10.17 10.75
CA LEU A 360 -2.47 -9.55 10.68
C LEU A 360 -2.37 -8.02 10.70
N THR A 361 -3.50 -7.37 10.48
CA THR A 361 -3.60 -5.91 10.51
C THR A 361 -4.46 -5.45 11.69
N ILE A 362 -4.00 -4.45 12.46
CA ILE A 362 -4.81 -3.74 13.44
C ILE A 362 -5.29 -2.45 12.82
N ILE A 363 -6.60 -2.15 12.89
CA ILE A 363 -7.17 -0.88 12.42
C ILE A 363 -8.18 -0.39 13.44
N ASP A 364 -7.99 0.83 13.95
CA ASP A 364 -8.94 1.44 14.87
C ASP A 364 -9.12 2.93 14.57
N LYS A 365 -10.13 3.55 15.21
CA LYS A 365 -10.42 4.97 15.13
C LYS A 365 -10.88 5.52 16.47
N ASP A 366 -10.54 6.75 16.76
CA ASP A 366 -11.04 7.53 17.90
C ASP A 366 -10.99 9.02 17.57
N SER A 367 -11.82 9.83 18.22
CA SER A 367 -11.73 11.29 18.17
C SER A 367 -10.55 11.85 18.97
N ASP A 368 -10.03 11.08 19.92
CA ASP A 368 -8.86 11.37 20.76
C ASP A 368 -7.67 10.53 20.25
N PHE A 369 -6.67 11.21 19.70
CA PHE A 369 -5.48 10.53 19.14
C PHE A 369 -4.73 9.71 20.18
N LYS A 370 -4.58 10.20 21.40
CA LYS A 370 -3.85 9.49 22.45
C LYS A 370 -4.51 8.17 22.81
N LYS A 371 -5.85 8.17 22.95
CA LYS A 371 -6.63 6.96 23.22
C LYS A 371 -6.49 5.96 22.06
N LEU A 372 -6.60 6.45 20.84
CA LEU A 372 -6.41 5.61 19.64
C LEU A 372 -5.03 4.94 19.64
N TYR A 373 -3.98 5.75 19.85
CA TYR A 373 -2.60 5.26 19.84
C TYR A 373 -2.39 4.20 20.92
N GLU A 374 -2.80 4.48 22.17
CA GLU A 374 -2.69 3.54 23.28
C GLU A 374 -3.45 2.23 23.00
N LYS A 375 -4.65 2.30 22.41
CA LYS A 375 -5.48 1.14 22.08
C LYS A 375 -4.80 0.26 21.03
N VAL A 376 -4.29 0.84 19.94
CA VAL A 376 -3.61 0.09 18.86
C VAL A 376 -2.30 -0.53 19.36
N GLU A 377 -1.52 0.22 20.17
CA GLU A 377 -0.27 -0.32 20.75
C GLU A 377 -0.53 -1.45 21.77
N ASN A 378 -1.62 -1.39 22.54
CA ASN A 378 -2.03 -2.48 23.42
C ASN A 378 -2.45 -3.72 22.62
N SER A 379 -3.26 -3.56 21.59
CA SER A 379 -3.63 -4.68 20.70
C SER A 379 -2.39 -5.30 20.06
N SER A 380 -1.44 -4.47 19.61
CA SER A 380 -0.15 -4.93 19.06
C SER A 380 0.65 -5.79 20.05
N ARG A 381 0.68 -5.41 21.33
CA ARG A 381 1.36 -6.20 22.38
C ARG A 381 0.67 -7.55 22.59
N ILE A 382 -0.67 -7.57 22.65
CA ILE A 382 -1.45 -8.81 22.80
C ILE A 382 -1.17 -9.76 21.64
N VAL A 383 -1.26 -9.28 20.39
CA VAL A 383 -1.00 -10.11 19.19
C VAL A 383 0.42 -10.70 19.23
N ASN A 384 1.43 -9.88 19.56
CA ASN A 384 2.82 -10.36 19.66
C ASN A 384 3.03 -11.37 20.80
N MET A 385 2.27 -11.28 21.89
CA MET A 385 2.32 -12.26 22.99
C MET A 385 1.68 -13.58 22.56
N GLU A 386 0.50 -13.54 21.95
CA GLU A 386 -0.20 -14.73 21.45
C GLU A 386 0.66 -15.48 20.41
N ALA A 387 1.27 -14.77 19.44
CA ALA A 387 2.15 -15.40 18.47
C ALA A 387 3.34 -16.14 19.12
N LYS A 388 3.90 -15.60 20.23
CA LYS A 388 4.99 -16.26 20.99
C LYS A 388 4.51 -17.47 21.78
N ILE A 389 3.28 -17.43 22.33
CA ILE A 389 2.70 -18.58 23.05
C ILE A 389 2.58 -19.78 22.11
N HIS A 390 2.12 -19.54 20.85
CA HIS A 390 1.91 -20.59 19.85
C HIS A 390 3.15 -20.89 18.99
N GLN A 391 4.33 -20.43 19.40
CA GLN A 391 5.61 -20.76 18.72
C GLN A 391 5.90 -22.27 18.77
N GLN A 392 5.57 -22.94 19.89
CA GLN A 392 5.86 -24.36 20.09
C GLN A 392 4.93 -25.26 19.27
N ASP A 393 3.75 -24.78 18.89
CA ASP A 393 2.75 -25.53 18.11
C ASP A 393 3.10 -25.59 16.61
N ALA A 394 4.13 -24.86 16.19
CA ALA A 394 4.59 -24.71 14.80
C ALA A 394 5.87 -25.52 14.47
N ILE A 395 6.29 -26.42 15.37
CA ILE A 395 7.49 -27.26 15.21
C ILE A 395 7.22 -28.50 14.35
#